data_df765d25d293161d8d2b756df7ebf2fe
#
_entry.id   df765d25d293161d8d2b756df7ebf2fe
#
_cell.length_a   1.000
_cell.length_b   1.000
_cell.length_c   1.000
_cell.angle_alpha   90.00
_cell.angle_beta   90.00
_cell.angle_gamma   90.00
#
_symmetry.space_group_name_H-M   'P 1'
#
loop_
_entity.id
_entity.type
_entity.pdbx_description
1 polymer ?
#
loop_
_entity_poly.entity_id
_entity_poly.type
_entity_poly.pdbx_seq_one_letter_code
_entity_poly.pdbx_strand_id
1 'polypeptide(L)'
;MSKKNKIDKELKEVCSPRENRKLWFRGFKKFIRLLNVYKKPEAVYLGKRFQRGSLIISNHVGSYGPLTLELHTELPIRFWGTYEMNSGLRSAYKYQTNIYYHEKKCWNIHLARLFCLIATPITCLFYKGLNLISTYRDARFVKTIHESINSIRRGESVIVFPEDSSQGYFDDLRSFYAGFVMFAETCYKRGIDLPIYVTYLNRKAGKYMVDAPVCYSELAKLNKSRTELAEMLLNRCNELGKMSSGEVSQAIEEKSVKRA
;
A
#
# COMPACT_ATOMS: atom_id res chain seq x y z
N MET A 1 -1.06 -39.50 0.75
CA MET A 1 -1.28 -38.04 0.93
C MET A 1 -1.31 -37.41 -0.45
N SER A 2 -2.43 -36.77 -0.83
CA SER A 2 -2.61 -36.18 -2.16
C SER A 2 -1.64 -35.02 -2.39
N LYS A 3 -1.12 -34.86 -3.63
CA LYS A 3 -0.29 -33.72 -4.08
C LYS A 3 -0.88 -32.35 -3.66
N LYS A 4 -2.22 -32.25 -3.63
CA LYS A 4 -2.96 -31.06 -3.21
C LYS A 4 -2.70 -30.70 -1.74
N ASN A 5 -2.67 -31.68 -0.84
CA ASN A 5 -2.38 -31.44 0.59
C ASN A 5 -0.93 -31.01 0.85
N LYS A 6 0.00 -31.41 -0.01
CA LYS A 6 1.41 -31.01 0.10
C LYS A 6 1.59 -29.57 -0.35
N ILE A 7 0.93 -29.17 -1.46
CA ILE A 7 0.93 -27.79 -1.98
C ILE A 7 0.25 -26.85 -1.00
N ASP A 8 -0.89 -27.23 -0.41
CA ASP A 8 -1.58 -26.40 0.58
C ASP A 8 -0.80 -26.27 1.89
N LYS A 9 0.00 -27.28 2.25
CA LYS A 9 0.90 -27.23 3.42
C LYS A 9 2.11 -26.35 3.14
N GLU A 10 2.74 -26.47 1.98
CA GLU A 10 3.84 -25.61 1.53
C GLU A 10 3.39 -24.16 1.39
N LEU A 11 2.19 -23.88 0.85
CA LEU A 11 1.59 -22.55 0.80
C LEU A 11 1.27 -21.98 2.19
N LYS A 12 0.90 -22.82 3.17
CA LYS A 12 0.69 -22.39 4.56
C LYS A 12 2.01 -22.15 5.31
N GLU A 13 3.07 -22.92 5.03
CA GLU A 13 4.39 -22.74 5.63
C GLU A 13 5.14 -21.54 5.07
N VAL A 14 4.96 -21.21 3.78
CA VAL A 14 5.68 -20.11 3.11
C VAL A 14 5.20 -18.73 3.53
N CYS A 15 4.03 -18.60 4.18
CA CYS A 15 3.46 -17.28 4.47
C CYS A 15 2.78 -17.15 5.83
N SER A 16 3.54 -17.31 6.92
CA SER A 16 3.07 -16.67 8.15
C SER A 16 3.32 -15.14 8.04
N PRO A 17 2.35 -14.29 8.42
CA PRO A 17 2.54 -12.82 8.40
C PRO A 17 3.76 -12.35 9.19
N ARG A 18 4.35 -13.25 9.97
CA ARG A 18 5.52 -13.01 10.82
C ARG A 18 6.85 -13.21 10.08
N GLU A 19 6.89 -13.93 8.97
CA GLU A 19 8.16 -14.35 8.34
C GLU A 19 8.74 -13.34 7.36
N ASN A 20 7.93 -12.46 6.75
CA ASN A 20 8.42 -11.47 5.81
C ASN A 20 9.10 -10.24 6.44
N ARG A 21 9.25 -10.24 7.77
CA ARG A 21 9.92 -9.17 8.53
C ARG A 21 11.03 -9.75 9.42
N LYS A 22 12.19 -9.08 9.43
CA LYS A 22 13.32 -9.44 10.28
C LYS A 22 12.95 -9.35 11.77
N LEU A 23 13.56 -10.20 12.61
CA LEU A 23 13.25 -10.28 14.05
C LEU A 23 13.37 -8.94 14.78
N TRP A 24 14.45 -8.20 14.51
CA TRP A 24 14.65 -6.88 15.12
C TRP A 24 13.52 -5.88 14.76
N PHE A 25 13.05 -5.93 13.49
CA PHE A 25 11.98 -5.05 13.05
C PHE A 25 10.63 -5.43 13.69
N ARG A 26 10.41 -6.70 13.95
CA ARG A 26 9.24 -7.17 14.71
C ARG A 26 9.24 -6.65 16.15
N GLY A 27 10.41 -6.64 16.81
CA GLY A 27 10.60 -6.02 18.12
C GLY A 27 10.32 -4.52 18.09
N PHE A 28 10.86 -3.82 17.08
CA PHE A 28 10.60 -2.40 16.85
C PHE A 28 9.10 -2.10 16.65
N LYS A 29 8.40 -2.89 15.84
CA LYS A 29 6.93 -2.76 15.67
C LYS A 29 6.18 -2.92 16.98
N LYS A 30 6.54 -3.89 17.83
CA LYS A 30 5.93 -4.07 19.15
C LYS A 30 6.13 -2.84 20.00
N PHE A 31 7.33 -2.29 20.02
CA PHE A 31 7.65 -1.06 20.77
C PHE A 31 6.82 0.13 20.30
N ILE A 32 6.73 0.37 18.99
CA ILE A 32 5.91 1.47 18.44
C ILE A 32 4.41 1.28 18.76
N ARG A 33 3.91 0.04 18.74
CA ARG A 33 2.51 -0.24 19.16
C ARG A 33 2.29 0.09 20.64
N LEU A 34 3.25 -0.22 21.49
CA LEU A 34 3.18 0.08 22.93
C LEU A 34 3.09 1.57 23.22
N LEU A 35 3.77 2.40 22.41
CA LEU A 35 3.69 3.86 22.52
C LEU A 35 2.31 4.43 22.14
N ASN A 36 1.46 3.63 21.51
CA ASN A 36 0.08 3.96 21.09
C ASN A 36 -0.05 5.25 20.25
N VAL A 37 1.05 5.66 19.58
CA VAL A 37 1.08 6.86 18.72
C VAL A 37 0.25 6.65 17.44
N TYR A 38 0.22 5.41 16.95
CA TYR A 38 -0.55 4.99 15.77
C TYR A 38 -1.67 4.06 16.20
N LYS A 39 -2.83 4.64 16.51
CA LYS A 39 -4.01 3.86 16.91
C LYS A 39 -4.45 2.93 15.77
N LYS A 40 -4.91 1.73 16.15
CA LYS A 40 -5.50 0.78 15.19
C LYS A 40 -6.80 1.37 14.65
N PRO A 41 -6.92 1.63 13.33
CA PRO A 41 -8.17 2.07 12.76
C PRO A 41 -9.19 0.93 12.76
N GLU A 42 -10.46 1.28 12.87
CA GLU A 42 -11.55 0.34 12.63
C GLU A 42 -11.59 -0.01 11.13
N ALA A 43 -11.39 -1.29 10.80
CA ALA A 43 -11.45 -1.75 9.42
C ALA A 43 -12.90 -2.06 9.02
N VAL A 44 -13.44 -1.30 8.07
CA VAL A 44 -14.80 -1.43 7.53
C VAL A 44 -14.72 -2.04 6.14
N TYR A 45 -15.18 -3.28 6.01
CA TYR A 45 -15.18 -4.02 4.75
C TYR A 45 -16.54 -3.94 4.06
N LEU A 46 -16.59 -3.34 2.87
CA LEU A 46 -17.79 -3.32 2.02
C LEU A 46 -17.93 -4.60 1.18
N GLY A 47 -17.04 -5.56 1.35
CA GLY A 47 -17.04 -6.82 0.62
C GLY A 47 -16.23 -7.90 1.32
N LYS A 48 -15.53 -8.73 0.55
CA LYS A 48 -14.63 -9.76 1.09
C LYS A 48 -13.44 -9.13 1.81
N ARG A 49 -13.03 -9.74 2.92
CA ARG A 49 -11.77 -9.38 3.60
C ARG A 49 -10.57 -9.53 2.68
N PHE A 50 -9.48 -8.86 3.00
CA PHE A 50 -8.24 -8.97 2.25
C PHE A 50 -7.83 -10.42 2.01
N GLN A 51 -7.44 -10.71 0.78
CA GLN A 51 -6.88 -11.98 0.36
C GLN A 51 -5.35 -11.84 0.22
N ARG A 52 -4.62 -12.92 0.44
CA ARG A 52 -3.18 -12.96 0.16
C ARG A 52 -2.92 -12.83 -1.34
N GLY A 53 -1.79 -12.23 -1.70
CA GLY A 53 -1.43 -12.05 -3.10
C GLY A 53 -2.34 -11.05 -3.82
N SER A 54 -2.79 -10.02 -3.12
CA SER A 54 -3.64 -8.95 -3.66
C SER A 54 -2.86 -7.66 -3.89
N LEU A 55 -3.42 -6.79 -4.71
CA LEU A 55 -3.01 -5.40 -4.85
C LEU A 55 -3.95 -4.53 -3.98
N ILE A 56 -3.38 -3.75 -3.10
CA ILE A 56 -4.12 -2.83 -2.22
C ILE A 56 -3.72 -1.40 -2.59
N ILE A 57 -4.69 -0.61 -3.00
CA ILE A 57 -4.55 0.80 -3.35
C ILE A 57 -5.10 1.62 -2.19
N SER A 58 -4.32 2.54 -1.65
CA SER A 58 -4.71 3.37 -0.51
C SER A 58 -4.26 4.82 -0.69
N ASN A 59 -4.94 5.75 -0.01
CA ASN A 59 -4.46 7.10 0.17
C ASN A 59 -3.25 7.13 1.11
N HIS A 60 -2.33 8.08 0.90
CA HIS A 60 -1.04 8.09 1.61
C HIS A 60 -1.13 8.65 3.03
N VAL A 61 -1.91 9.71 3.26
CA VAL A 61 -2.02 10.43 4.57
C VAL A 61 -0.64 10.75 5.18
N GLY A 62 0.31 11.16 4.36
CA GLY A 62 1.70 11.40 4.77
C GLY A 62 2.37 10.12 5.29
N SER A 63 3.15 10.22 6.37
CA SER A 63 3.79 9.05 6.99
C SER A 63 2.81 8.18 7.81
N TYR A 64 1.64 8.72 8.15
CA TYR A 64 0.67 8.03 9.01
C TYR A 64 0.08 6.79 8.35
N GLY A 65 -0.31 6.89 7.07
CA GLY A 65 -0.93 5.78 6.32
C GLY A 65 -0.03 4.53 6.26
N PRO A 66 1.18 4.62 5.68
CA PRO A 66 2.09 3.49 5.58
C PRO A 66 2.44 2.87 6.95
N LEU A 67 2.67 3.71 7.96
CA LEU A 67 2.98 3.23 9.33
C LEU A 67 1.81 2.52 9.97
N THR A 68 0.61 3.08 9.88
CA THR A 68 -0.61 2.46 10.41
C THR A 68 -0.87 1.11 9.76
N LEU A 69 -0.74 1.02 8.42
CA LEU A 69 -0.93 -0.24 7.71
C LEU A 69 0.14 -1.26 8.07
N GLU A 70 1.42 -0.87 8.15
CA GLU A 70 2.49 -1.78 8.59
C GLU A 70 2.26 -2.30 10.01
N LEU A 71 1.81 -1.46 10.93
CA LEU A 71 1.60 -1.84 12.32
C LEU A 71 0.39 -2.76 12.51
N HIS A 72 -0.69 -2.56 11.76
CA HIS A 72 -1.99 -3.16 12.07
C HIS A 72 -2.51 -4.15 11.03
N THR A 73 -1.91 -4.23 9.84
CA THR A 73 -2.30 -5.25 8.84
C THR A 73 -1.77 -6.63 9.27
N GLU A 74 -2.63 -7.63 9.19
CA GLU A 74 -2.32 -9.01 9.57
C GLU A 74 -1.79 -9.86 8.40
N LEU A 75 -1.89 -9.34 7.18
CA LEU A 75 -1.38 -9.99 5.98
C LEU A 75 0.13 -9.77 5.79
N PRO A 76 0.82 -10.69 5.13
CA PRO A 76 2.16 -10.42 4.62
C PRO A 76 2.07 -9.38 3.51
N ILE A 77 2.61 -8.20 3.76
CA ILE A 77 2.54 -7.05 2.85
C ILE A 77 3.91 -6.55 2.46
N ARG A 78 4.00 -5.95 1.28
CA ARG A 78 5.13 -5.13 0.85
C ARG A 78 4.62 -3.84 0.25
N PHE A 79 5.29 -2.73 0.55
CA PHE A 79 4.93 -1.42 0.02
C PHE A 79 5.77 -1.05 -1.17
N TRP A 80 5.17 -0.37 -2.13
CA TRP A 80 5.91 0.43 -3.09
C TRP A 80 6.48 1.68 -2.39
N GLY A 81 7.75 1.94 -2.62
CA GLY A 81 8.41 3.13 -2.10
C GLY A 81 9.43 3.66 -3.09
N THR A 82 9.71 4.96 -3.04
CA THR A 82 10.70 5.57 -3.92
C THR A 82 12.08 4.91 -3.74
N TYR A 83 12.77 4.66 -4.84
CA TYR A 83 14.04 3.92 -4.84
C TYR A 83 15.12 4.60 -4.00
N GLU A 84 15.06 5.91 -3.82
CA GLU A 84 16.00 6.67 -3.01
C GLU A 84 16.04 6.19 -1.56
N MET A 85 14.90 5.74 -1.03
CA MET A 85 14.80 5.21 0.35
C MET A 85 15.53 3.87 0.53
N ASN A 86 15.67 3.10 -0.56
CA ASN A 86 16.38 1.82 -0.57
C ASN A 86 17.83 1.91 -1.07
N SER A 87 18.23 3.05 -1.68
CA SER A 87 19.52 3.21 -2.35
C SER A 87 20.67 3.60 -1.41
N GLY A 88 20.46 3.49 -0.10
CA GLY A 88 21.47 3.77 0.92
C GLY A 88 21.37 5.17 1.53
N LEU A 89 22.19 5.39 2.56
CA LEU A 89 22.11 6.56 3.45
C LEU A 89 22.24 7.88 2.70
N ARG A 90 23.20 7.99 1.77
CA ARG A 90 23.44 9.24 1.04
C ARG A 90 22.27 9.63 0.14
N SER A 91 21.68 8.65 -0.55
CA SER A 91 20.52 8.88 -1.44
C SER A 91 19.29 9.26 -0.62
N ALA A 92 19.02 8.53 0.46
CA ALA A 92 17.92 8.82 1.37
C ALA A 92 18.07 10.21 2.01
N TYR A 93 19.28 10.59 2.45
CA TYR A 93 19.55 11.92 3.00
C TYR A 93 19.24 13.04 1.99
N LYS A 94 19.73 12.93 0.76
CA LYS A 94 19.44 13.90 -0.30
C LYS A 94 17.94 14.02 -0.58
N TYR A 95 17.26 12.88 -0.69
CA TYR A 95 15.82 12.86 -0.93
C TYR A 95 15.04 13.50 0.23
N GLN A 96 15.33 13.09 1.47
CA GLN A 96 14.63 13.62 2.65
C GLN A 96 14.89 15.13 2.82
N THR A 97 16.12 15.58 2.67
CA THR A 97 16.48 16.97 2.86
C THR A 97 15.86 17.87 1.79
N ASN A 98 16.13 17.57 0.52
CA ASN A 98 15.78 18.49 -0.57
C ASN A 98 14.31 18.34 -0.97
N ILE A 99 13.83 17.10 -1.15
CA ILE A 99 12.49 16.88 -1.69
C ILE A 99 11.44 16.82 -0.56
N TYR A 100 11.65 15.97 0.46
CA TYR A 100 10.61 15.76 1.45
C TYR A 100 10.44 16.94 2.41
N TYR A 101 11.53 17.40 3.06
CA TYR A 101 11.42 18.48 4.03
C TYR A 101 11.47 19.87 3.38
N HIS A 102 12.34 20.09 2.40
CA HIS A 102 12.44 21.42 1.78
C HIS A 102 11.29 21.68 0.82
N GLU A 103 11.12 20.89 -0.25
CA GLU A 103 10.09 21.16 -1.26
C GLU A 103 8.67 20.85 -0.76
N LYS A 104 8.41 19.62 -0.22
CA LYS A 104 7.04 19.21 0.15
C LYS A 104 6.57 19.75 1.49
N LYS A 105 7.46 19.98 2.46
CA LYS A 105 7.14 20.50 3.80
C LYS A 105 7.49 21.96 3.99
N CYS A 106 8.08 22.60 2.97
CA CYS A 106 8.48 24.01 2.95
C CYS A 106 9.40 24.40 4.13
N TRP A 107 10.24 23.47 4.60
CA TRP A 107 11.21 23.78 5.63
C TRP A 107 12.39 24.58 5.08
N ASN A 108 13.00 25.41 5.93
CA ASN A 108 14.30 26.02 5.60
C ASN A 108 15.33 24.90 5.34
N ILE A 109 16.10 25.03 4.25
CA ILE A 109 17.03 23.99 3.79
C ILE A 109 18.11 23.64 4.82
N HIS A 110 18.58 24.63 5.61
CA HIS A 110 19.62 24.43 6.62
C HIS A 110 19.05 23.64 7.81
N LEU A 111 17.83 23.97 8.26
CA LEU A 111 17.12 23.21 9.29
C LEU A 111 16.82 21.77 8.83
N ALA A 112 16.38 21.60 7.58
CA ALA A 112 16.16 20.28 7.00
C ALA A 112 17.45 19.44 6.98
N ARG A 113 18.59 20.04 6.62
CA ARG A 113 19.91 19.37 6.62
C ARG A 113 20.31 18.92 8.02
N LEU A 114 20.23 19.81 8.99
CA LEU A 114 20.59 19.50 10.39
C LEU A 114 19.70 18.36 10.94
N PHE A 115 18.39 18.47 10.77
CA PHE A 115 17.45 17.45 11.19
C PHE A 115 17.71 16.10 10.53
N CYS A 116 17.93 16.07 9.20
CA CYS A 116 18.16 14.84 8.44
C CYS A 116 19.49 14.15 8.78
N LEU A 117 20.47 14.82 9.38
CA LEU A 117 21.69 14.14 9.88
C LEU A 117 21.34 13.05 10.88
N ILE A 118 20.36 13.30 11.75
CA ILE A 118 19.91 12.36 12.78
C ILE A 118 18.75 11.49 12.27
N ALA A 119 17.78 12.10 11.59
CA ALA A 119 16.57 11.42 11.17
C ALA A 119 16.83 10.38 10.05
N THR A 120 17.72 10.67 9.09
CA THR A 120 17.95 9.78 7.96
C THR A 120 18.51 8.40 8.32
N PRO A 121 19.50 8.24 9.21
CA PRO A 121 19.94 6.91 9.64
C PRO A 121 18.81 6.08 10.25
N ILE A 122 17.96 6.68 11.07
CA ILE A 122 16.83 6.02 11.73
C ILE A 122 15.79 5.60 10.67
N THR A 123 15.45 6.49 9.74
CA THR A 123 14.49 6.19 8.69
C THR A 123 15.03 5.15 7.69
N CYS A 124 16.31 5.17 7.36
CA CYS A 124 16.94 4.12 6.55
C CYS A 124 16.86 2.75 7.22
N LEU A 125 17.10 2.70 8.53
CA LEU A 125 16.95 1.46 9.28
C LEU A 125 15.51 0.96 9.23
N PHE A 126 14.55 1.86 9.40
CA PHE A 126 13.12 1.56 9.32
C PHE A 126 12.74 1.02 7.92
N TYR A 127 13.16 1.68 6.84
CA TYR A 127 12.87 1.23 5.46
C TYR A 127 13.50 -0.12 5.13
N LYS A 128 14.72 -0.40 5.64
CA LYS A 128 15.31 -1.75 5.54
C LYS A 128 14.46 -2.81 6.24
N GLY A 129 13.79 -2.44 7.34
CA GLY A 129 12.85 -3.32 8.04
C GLY A 129 11.57 -3.56 7.27
N LEU A 130 11.05 -2.54 6.58
CA LEU A 130 9.84 -2.63 5.75
C LEU A 130 10.03 -3.51 4.51
N ASN A 131 11.27 -3.73 4.07
CA ASN A 131 11.54 -4.50 2.84
C ASN A 131 10.74 -3.96 1.64
N LEU A 132 10.86 -2.64 1.38
CA LEU A 132 10.13 -1.93 0.33
C LEU A 132 10.45 -2.49 -1.05
N ILE A 133 9.47 -2.47 -1.95
CA ILE A 133 9.67 -2.63 -3.39
C ILE A 133 10.01 -1.25 -3.95
N SER A 134 11.22 -1.11 -4.50
CA SER A 134 11.68 0.16 -5.06
C SER A 134 10.91 0.53 -6.32
N THR A 135 10.36 1.74 -6.37
CA THR A 135 9.68 2.30 -7.55
C THR A 135 10.57 3.30 -8.28
N TYR A 136 10.52 3.26 -9.58
CA TYR A 136 11.28 4.12 -10.49
C TYR A 136 10.33 4.83 -11.44
N ARG A 137 10.70 6.06 -11.86
CA ARG A 137 9.93 6.84 -12.85
C ARG A 137 10.46 6.72 -14.28
N ASP A 138 11.35 5.78 -14.53
CA ASP A 138 12.01 5.54 -15.81
C ASP A 138 11.92 4.05 -16.22
N ALA A 139 12.67 3.64 -17.24
CA ALA A 139 12.67 2.27 -17.75
C ALA A 139 12.95 1.19 -16.66
N ARG A 140 13.59 1.57 -15.55
CA ARG A 140 13.81 0.67 -14.40
C ARG A 140 12.51 0.26 -13.69
N PHE A 141 11.37 0.91 -13.99
CA PHE A 141 10.06 0.51 -13.45
C PHE A 141 9.72 -0.96 -13.73
N VAL A 142 10.27 -1.53 -14.79
CA VAL A 142 10.20 -2.97 -15.07
C VAL A 142 10.70 -3.82 -13.89
N LYS A 143 11.73 -3.35 -13.16
CA LYS A 143 12.23 -4.04 -11.95
C LYS A 143 11.18 -4.03 -10.83
N THR A 144 10.49 -2.90 -10.65
CA THR A 144 9.37 -2.79 -9.70
C THR A 144 8.29 -3.83 -10.00
N ILE A 145 7.88 -3.93 -11.27
CA ILE A 145 6.89 -4.91 -11.74
C ILE A 145 7.36 -6.35 -11.44
N HIS A 146 8.58 -6.69 -11.81
CA HIS A 146 9.14 -8.03 -11.57
C HIS A 146 9.18 -8.39 -10.07
N GLU A 147 9.65 -7.48 -9.24
CA GLU A 147 9.72 -7.69 -7.80
C GLU A 147 8.33 -7.82 -7.17
N SER A 148 7.37 -7.02 -7.63
CA SER A 148 5.96 -7.09 -7.22
C SER A 148 5.33 -8.44 -7.59
N ILE A 149 5.55 -8.93 -8.82
CA ILE A 149 5.05 -10.26 -9.26
C ILE A 149 5.65 -11.37 -8.39
N ASN A 150 6.93 -11.29 -8.07
CA ASN A 150 7.57 -12.27 -7.20
C ASN A 150 6.98 -12.23 -5.77
N SER A 151 6.62 -11.05 -5.25
CA SER A 151 5.92 -10.92 -3.98
C SER A 151 4.54 -11.57 -4.02
N ILE A 152 3.74 -11.28 -5.05
CA ILE A 152 2.42 -11.90 -5.26
C ILE A 152 2.53 -13.44 -5.29
N ARG A 153 3.51 -13.99 -6.04
CA ARG A 153 3.75 -15.44 -6.13
C ARG A 153 4.10 -16.08 -4.79
N ARG A 154 4.72 -15.32 -3.87
CA ARG A 154 4.97 -15.75 -2.48
C ARG A 154 3.76 -15.58 -1.57
N GLY A 155 2.61 -15.12 -2.08
CA GLY A 155 1.40 -14.85 -1.30
C GLY A 155 1.49 -13.56 -0.48
N GLU A 156 2.47 -12.68 -0.75
CA GLU A 156 2.54 -11.34 -0.16
C GLU A 156 1.62 -10.40 -0.94
N SER A 157 0.90 -9.53 -0.26
CA SER A 157 0.10 -8.48 -0.90
C SER A 157 0.95 -7.22 -1.11
N VAL A 158 0.71 -6.54 -2.22
CA VAL A 158 1.44 -5.31 -2.57
C VAL A 158 0.54 -4.11 -2.26
N ILE A 159 1.03 -3.20 -1.41
CA ILE A 159 0.34 -1.95 -1.11
C ILE A 159 0.97 -0.82 -1.91
N VAL A 160 0.12 -0.06 -2.59
CA VAL A 160 0.52 1.07 -3.42
C VAL A 160 -0.23 2.33 -2.96
N PHE A 161 0.51 3.42 -2.84
CA PHE A 161 -0.02 4.76 -2.66
C PHE A 161 0.20 5.53 -3.96
N PRO A 162 -0.74 5.43 -4.92
CA PRO A 162 -0.50 5.94 -6.27
C PRO A 162 -0.68 7.44 -6.41
N GLU A 163 -0.93 8.14 -5.31
CA GLU A 163 -1.19 9.56 -5.22
C GLU A 163 -0.04 10.42 -5.76
N ASP A 164 -0.34 11.37 -6.62
CA ASP A 164 0.62 12.43 -6.94
C ASP A 164 0.72 13.41 -5.77
N SER A 165 1.74 13.22 -4.97
CA SER A 165 2.01 14.06 -3.79
C SER A 165 2.94 15.25 -4.07
N SER A 166 3.11 15.65 -5.33
CA SER A 166 3.97 16.78 -5.70
C SER A 166 3.49 18.09 -5.08
N GLN A 167 2.17 18.26 -4.94
CA GLN A 167 1.53 19.42 -4.32
C GLN A 167 1.12 19.21 -2.85
N GLY A 168 1.53 18.11 -2.23
CA GLY A 168 1.14 17.72 -0.87
C GLY A 168 0.16 16.57 -0.84
N TYR A 169 -0.47 16.37 0.34
CA TYR A 169 -1.47 15.33 0.58
C TYR A 169 -2.81 15.97 0.86
N PHE A 170 -3.86 15.52 0.17
CA PHE A 170 -5.20 16.07 0.26
C PHE A 170 -6.19 14.99 0.74
N ASP A 171 -7.21 15.40 1.49
CA ASP A 171 -8.31 14.51 1.87
C ASP A 171 -9.11 14.09 0.63
N ASP A 172 -9.30 14.97 -0.35
CA ASP A 172 -9.87 14.67 -1.68
C ASP A 172 -8.71 14.51 -2.68
N LEU A 173 -8.45 13.25 -3.07
CA LEU A 173 -7.32 12.89 -3.90
C LEU A 173 -7.48 13.46 -5.32
N ARG A 174 -6.42 14.01 -5.89
CA ARG A 174 -6.48 14.73 -7.18
C ARG A 174 -6.11 13.87 -8.37
N SER A 175 -5.10 13.02 -8.22
CA SER A 175 -4.61 12.18 -9.32
C SER A 175 -3.90 10.93 -8.82
N PHE A 176 -3.96 9.86 -9.60
CA PHE A 176 -3.22 8.63 -9.42
C PHE A 176 -2.27 8.38 -10.58
N TYR A 177 -1.04 8.00 -10.29
CA TYR A 177 -0.13 7.45 -11.28
C TYR A 177 -0.60 6.05 -11.71
N ALA A 178 -0.71 5.81 -13.01
CA ALA A 178 -1.25 4.57 -13.58
C ALA A 178 -0.30 3.35 -13.51
N GLY A 179 0.86 3.47 -12.86
CA GLY A 179 1.84 2.39 -12.78
C GLY A 179 1.31 1.11 -12.13
N PHE A 180 0.41 1.20 -11.16
CA PHE A 180 -0.20 0.05 -10.52
C PHE A 180 -1.17 -0.69 -11.45
N VAL A 181 -1.82 0.00 -12.39
CA VAL A 181 -2.66 -0.61 -13.42
C VAL A 181 -1.79 -1.43 -14.38
N MET A 182 -0.63 -0.87 -14.80
CA MET A 182 0.35 -1.60 -15.60
C MET A 182 0.88 -2.85 -14.88
N PHE A 183 1.06 -2.79 -13.57
CA PHE A 183 1.42 -3.96 -12.76
C PHE A 183 0.33 -5.02 -12.80
N ALA A 184 -0.93 -4.65 -12.53
CA ALA A 184 -2.06 -5.58 -12.56
C ALA A 184 -2.26 -6.21 -13.95
N GLU A 185 -2.16 -5.40 -15.02
CA GLU A 185 -2.20 -5.87 -16.42
C GLU A 185 -1.09 -6.89 -16.72
N THR A 186 0.13 -6.59 -16.23
CA THR A 186 1.27 -7.49 -16.45
C THR A 186 1.10 -8.82 -15.70
N CYS A 187 0.51 -8.79 -14.50
CA CYS A 187 0.13 -10.00 -13.77
C CYS A 187 -0.88 -10.82 -14.56
N TYR A 188 -1.94 -10.18 -15.07
CA TYR A 188 -2.98 -10.82 -15.84
C TYR A 188 -2.44 -11.50 -17.12
N LYS A 189 -1.57 -10.79 -17.86
CA LYS A 189 -0.87 -11.35 -19.02
C LYS A 189 0.02 -12.57 -18.70
N ARG A 190 0.40 -12.74 -17.43
CA ARG A 190 1.17 -13.88 -16.91
C ARG A 190 0.31 -14.93 -16.19
N GLY A 191 -1.01 -14.89 -16.38
CA GLY A 191 -1.97 -15.84 -15.83
C GLY A 191 -2.29 -15.62 -14.34
N ILE A 192 -1.98 -14.44 -13.78
CA ILE A 192 -2.28 -14.08 -12.40
C ILE A 192 -3.36 -12.99 -12.41
N ASP A 193 -4.60 -13.37 -12.14
CA ASP A 193 -5.70 -12.40 -12.01
C ASP A 193 -5.75 -11.84 -10.60
N LEU A 194 -5.22 -10.62 -10.42
CA LEU A 194 -5.07 -10.01 -9.10
C LEU A 194 -6.40 -9.49 -8.56
N PRO A 195 -6.78 -9.84 -7.32
CA PRO A 195 -7.78 -9.10 -6.59
C PRO A 195 -7.21 -7.72 -6.20
N ILE A 196 -7.88 -6.67 -6.64
CA ILE A 196 -7.51 -5.27 -6.41
C ILE A 196 -8.49 -4.70 -5.39
N TYR A 197 -7.98 -4.23 -4.26
CA TYR A 197 -8.74 -3.55 -3.24
C TYR A 197 -8.49 -2.05 -3.30
N VAL A 198 -9.55 -1.26 -3.43
CA VAL A 198 -9.49 0.18 -3.22
C VAL A 198 -9.80 0.45 -1.75
N THR A 199 -8.98 1.25 -1.11
CA THR A 199 -9.10 1.51 0.32
C THR A 199 -8.87 2.97 0.63
N TYR A 200 -9.49 3.46 1.70
CA TYR A 200 -9.31 4.82 2.18
C TYR A 200 -9.11 4.85 3.70
N LEU A 201 -7.98 5.39 4.14
CA LEU A 201 -7.71 5.61 5.56
C LEU A 201 -8.20 7.01 5.96
N ASN A 202 -9.31 7.05 6.68
CA ASN A 202 -9.80 8.28 7.30
C ASN A 202 -9.19 8.41 8.70
N ARG A 203 -8.11 9.21 8.81
CA ARG A 203 -7.42 9.41 10.07
C ARG A 203 -8.29 10.11 11.11
N LYS A 204 -9.13 11.08 10.70
CA LYS A 204 -9.98 11.86 11.60
C LYS A 204 -11.07 10.98 12.22
N ALA A 205 -11.68 10.12 11.41
CA ALA A 205 -12.71 9.18 11.88
C ALA A 205 -12.13 7.91 12.52
N GLY A 206 -10.83 7.67 12.41
CA GLY A 206 -10.20 6.43 12.88
C GLY A 206 -10.66 5.18 12.13
N LYS A 207 -11.13 5.32 10.88
CA LYS A 207 -11.68 4.25 10.04
C LYS A 207 -10.79 3.93 8.86
N TYR A 208 -10.69 2.66 8.51
CA TYR A 208 -10.06 2.17 7.29
C TYR A 208 -11.10 1.48 6.42
N MET A 209 -11.58 2.23 5.42
CA MET A 209 -12.61 1.78 4.49
C MET A 209 -11.97 0.86 3.45
N VAL A 210 -12.55 -0.30 3.23
CA VAL A 210 -12.07 -1.32 2.30
C VAL A 210 -13.20 -1.71 1.37
N ASP A 211 -13.05 -1.41 0.07
CA ASP A 211 -14.05 -1.78 -0.92
C ASP A 211 -14.05 -3.29 -1.21
N ALA A 212 -15.08 -3.76 -1.89
CA ALA A 212 -15.10 -5.09 -2.46
C ALA A 212 -13.95 -5.22 -3.49
N PRO A 213 -13.22 -6.34 -3.50
CA PRO A 213 -12.16 -6.53 -4.49
C PRO A 213 -12.75 -6.63 -5.90
N VAL A 214 -12.07 -6.03 -6.86
CA VAL A 214 -12.31 -6.18 -8.29
C VAL A 214 -11.11 -6.91 -8.90
N CYS A 215 -11.33 -7.93 -9.73
CA CYS A 215 -10.26 -8.60 -10.45
C CYS A 215 -9.83 -7.80 -11.68
N TYR A 216 -8.54 -7.89 -12.08
CA TYR A 216 -8.09 -7.18 -13.26
C TYR A 216 -8.85 -7.61 -14.54
N SER A 217 -9.24 -8.89 -14.64
CA SER A 217 -10.08 -9.40 -15.73
C SER A 217 -11.42 -8.67 -15.90
N GLU A 218 -11.99 -8.17 -14.79
CA GLU A 218 -13.22 -7.36 -14.83
C GLU A 218 -12.93 -5.94 -15.34
N LEU A 219 -11.82 -5.34 -14.90
CA LEU A 219 -11.38 -4.02 -15.37
C LEU A 219 -11.02 -4.05 -16.87
N ALA A 220 -10.38 -5.11 -17.34
CA ALA A 220 -10.02 -5.28 -18.74
C ALA A 220 -11.23 -5.29 -19.68
N LYS A 221 -12.39 -5.80 -19.25
CA LYS A 221 -13.64 -5.78 -20.03
C LYS A 221 -14.19 -4.38 -20.30
N LEU A 222 -13.77 -3.38 -19.53
CA LEU A 222 -14.23 -2.00 -19.70
C LEU A 222 -13.59 -1.32 -20.93
N ASN A 223 -12.58 -1.92 -21.55
CA ASN A 223 -11.85 -1.39 -22.70
C ASN A 223 -11.32 0.05 -22.50
N LYS A 224 -10.93 0.39 -21.27
CA LYS A 224 -10.39 1.69 -20.89
C LYS A 224 -8.87 1.67 -20.90
N SER A 225 -8.26 2.82 -21.16
CA SER A 225 -6.83 3.04 -21.00
C SER A 225 -6.40 2.89 -19.53
N ARG A 226 -5.11 2.68 -19.31
CA ARG A 226 -4.56 2.60 -17.93
C ARG A 226 -4.83 3.86 -17.12
N THR A 227 -4.81 5.03 -17.76
CA THR A 227 -5.07 6.32 -17.12
C THR A 227 -6.53 6.43 -16.71
N GLU A 228 -7.48 6.08 -17.59
CA GLU A 228 -8.91 6.07 -17.27
C GLU A 228 -9.25 5.07 -16.15
N LEU A 229 -8.61 3.89 -16.14
CA LEU A 229 -8.76 2.92 -15.05
C LEU A 229 -8.20 3.48 -13.72
N ALA A 230 -7.07 4.16 -13.76
CA ALA A 230 -6.50 4.79 -12.57
C ALA A 230 -7.41 5.91 -12.04
N GLU A 231 -8.00 6.71 -12.90
CA GLU A 231 -8.97 7.76 -12.55
C GLU A 231 -10.27 7.18 -11.97
N MET A 232 -10.79 6.11 -12.56
CA MET A 232 -11.96 5.41 -12.01
C MET A 232 -11.70 4.90 -10.58
N LEU A 233 -10.52 4.33 -10.33
CA LEU A 233 -10.15 3.81 -9.01
C LEU A 233 -9.83 4.96 -8.03
N LEU A 234 -9.33 6.11 -8.50
CA LEU A 234 -9.19 7.35 -7.74
C LEU A 234 -10.55 7.85 -7.25
N ASN A 235 -11.53 7.97 -8.16
CA ASN A 235 -12.88 8.42 -7.84
C ASN A 235 -13.50 7.49 -6.78
N ARG A 236 -13.33 6.18 -6.96
CA ARG A 236 -13.80 5.21 -5.97
C ARG A 236 -13.13 5.37 -4.61
N CYS A 237 -11.83 5.66 -4.59
CA CYS A 237 -11.09 5.94 -3.35
C CYS A 237 -11.65 7.18 -2.63
N ASN A 238 -11.96 8.26 -3.37
CA ASN A 238 -12.56 9.48 -2.85
C ASN A 238 -13.98 9.24 -2.31
N GLU A 239 -14.79 8.44 -2.99
CA GLU A 239 -16.12 8.04 -2.52
C GLU A 239 -16.02 7.34 -1.15
N LEU A 240 -15.11 6.39 -0.99
CA LEU A 240 -14.88 5.71 0.30
C LEU A 240 -14.51 6.69 1.42
N GLY A 241 -13.76 7.75 1.08
CA GLY A 241 -13.40 8.81 2.02
C GLY A 241 -14.56 9.66 2.48
N LYS A 242 -15.59 9.82 1.63
CA LYS A 242 -16.78 10.63 1.87
C LYS A 242 -17.94 9.85 2.51
N MET A 243 -17.88 8.51 2.54
CA MET A 243 -18.95 7.67 3.09
C MET A 243 -19.24 7.97 4.55
N SER A 244 -20.48 8.28 4.84
CA SER A 244 -21.02 8.40 6.20
C SER A 244 -21.25 7.03 6.84
N SER A 245 -21.42 6.98 8.16
CA SER A 245 -21.71 5.72 8.87
C SER A 245 -23.03 5.09 8.45
N GLY A 246 -24.04 5.89 8.06
CA GLY A 246 -25.33 5.41 7.55
C GLY A 246 -25.21 4.74 6.19
N GLU A 247 -24.48 5.37 5.26
CA GLU A 247 -24.24 4.83 3.90
C GLU A 247 -23.41 3.53 3.95
N VAL A 248 -22.50 3.42 4.91
CA VAL A 248 -21.74 2.18 5.16
C VAL A 248 -22.68 1.02 5.54
N SER A 249 -23.63 1.26 6.45
CA SER A 249 -24.59 0.23 6.87
C SER A 249 -25.45 -0.23 5.69
N GLN A 250 -25.98 0.69 4.90
CA GLN A 250 -26.75 0.39 3.70
C GLN A 250 -25.96 -0.40 2.66
N ALA A 251 -24.72 0.00 2.38
CA ALA A 251 -23.85 -0.70 1.43
C ALA A 251 -23.49 -2.13 1.86
N ILE A 252 -23.43 -2.40 3.16
CA ILE A 252 -23.23 -3.76 3.71
C ILE A 252 -24.49 -4.59 3.53
N GLU A 253 -25.66 -4.03 3.83
CA GLU A 253 -26.96 -4.72 3.68
C GLU A 253 -27.27 -5.07 2.23
N GLU A 254 -27.15 -4.14 1.29
CA GLU A 254 -27.36 -4.37 -0.14
C GLU A 254 -26.47 -5.50 -0.70
N LYS A 255 -25.22 -5.57 -0.25
CA LYS A 255 -24.29 -6.62 -0.69
C LYS A 255 -24.56 -7.97 -0.02
N SER A 256 -25.21 -8.00 1.15
CA SER A 256 -25.64 -9.24 1.80
C SER A 256 -26.86 -9.85 1.09
N VAL A 257 -27.80 -9.01 0.66
CA VAL A 257 -29.00 -9.42 -0.09
C VAL A 257 -28.68 -9.96 -1.48
N LYS A 258 -27.70 -9.37 -2.19
CA LYS A 258 -27.27 -9.84 -3.53
C LYS A 258 -26.48 -11.18 -3.49
N ARG A 259 -26.21 -11.73 -2.31
CA ARG A 259 -25.45 -12.99 -2.13
C ARG A 259 -26.31 -14.13 -1.61
N ALA A 260 -27.53 -13.85 -1.17
CA ALA A 260 -28.57 -14.84 -0.81
C ALA A 260 -29.36 -15.22 -2.07
#